data_c990ce98a53febbe977bc0d9bd9579e8
#
_entry.id   c990ce98a53febbe977bc0d9bd9579e8
#
_cell.length_a   1.000
_cell.length_b   1.000
_cell.length_c   1.000
_cell.angle_alpha   90.00
_cell.angle_beta   90.00
_cell.angle_gamma   90.00
#
_symmetry.space_group_name_H-M   'P 1'
#
loop_
_entity.id
_entity.type
_entity.pdbx_description
1 polymer ?
#
loop_
_entity_poly.entity_id
_entity_poly.type
_entity_poly.pdbx_seq_one_letter_code
_entity_poly.pdbx_strand_id
1 'polypeptide(L)'
;KRVHRVYCALRLNLPRRAKRRVPPRFRQVLRAPTRLNEVWAIDFMHDALYGGRRFRTLNVLDEGNREGLAIEVGTSIPATRVIRVLSQLIALYERPERLRLDNGPELTSQALTEWC
;
A
#
# COMPACT_ATOMS: atom_id res chain seq x y z
N LYS A 1 35.83 -24.33 -13.62
CA LYS A 1 35.31 -24.46 -15.02
C LYS A 1 34.97 -25.92 -15.38
N ARG A 2 35.84 -26.95 -15.05
CA ARG A 2 35.64 -28.36 -15.38
C ARG A 2 34.36 -28.95 -14.74
N VAL A 3 34.12 -28.71 -13.46
CA VAL A 3 32.94 -29.18 -12.71
C VAL A 3 31.64 -28.65 -13.35
N HIS A 4 31.60 -27.38 -13.69
CA HIS A 4 30.42 -26.79 -14.33
C HIS A 4 30.10 -27.42 -15.70
N ARG A 5 31.16 -27.74 -16.49
CA ARG A 5 30.99 -28.41 -17.78
C ARG A 5 30.42 -29.82 -17.62
N VAL A 6 30.91 -30.60 -16.64
CA VAL A 6 30.38 -31.94 -16.32
C VAL A 6 28.92 -31.84 -15.82
N TYR A 7 28.62 -30.87 -14.96
CA TYR A 7 27.30 -30.63 -14.44
C TYR A 7 26.26 -30.32 -15.56
N CYS A 8 26.67 -29.49 -16.53
CA CYS A 8 25.86 -29.21 -17.71
C CYS A 8 25.67 -30.41 -18.63
N ALA A 9 26.74 -31.21 -18.84
CA ALA A 9 26.69 -32.42 -19.65
C ALA A 9 25.77 -33.48 -19.08
N LEU A 10 25.70 -33.59 -17.76
CA LEU A 10 24.79 -34.48 -17.03
C LEU A 10 23.35 -33.94 -16.91
N ARG A 11 23.05 -32.78 -17.49
CA ARG A 11 21.74 -32.11 -17.43
C ARG A 11 21.20 -31.89 -16.01
N LEU A 12 22.09 -31.69 -15.05
CA LEU A 12 21.72 -31.43 -13.65
C LEU A 12 21.28 -29.98 -13.40
N ASN A 13 21.27 -29.13 -14.42
CA ASN A 13 20.78 -27.77 -14.32
C ASN A 13 19.28 -27.77 -14.07
N LEU A 14 18.86 -27.08 -13.01
CA LEU A 14 17.45 -26.79 -12.81
C LEU A 14 16.92 -25.99 -14.00
N PRO A 15 15.77 -26.37 -14.59
CA PRO A 15 15.16 -25.59 -15.65
C PRO A 15 14.92 -24.17 -15.15
N ARG A 16 15.47 -23.16 -15.84
CA ARG A 16 15.18 -21.77 -15.54
C ARG A 16 13.66 -21.56 -15.67
N ARG A 17 13.00 -21.28 -14.57
CA ARG A 17 11.61 -20.80 -14.65
C ARG A 17 11.58 -19.57 -15.53
N ALA A 18 10.97 -19.68 -16.71
CA ALA A 18 10.70 -18.52 -17.54
C ALA A 18 9.90 -17.52 -16.68
N LYS A 19 10.41 -16.31 -16.52
CA LYS A 19 9.64 -15.24 -15.87
C LYS A 19 8.33 -15.12 -16.63
N ARG A 20 7.20 -15.42 -15.98
CA ARG A 20 5.87 -15.21 -16.54
C ARG A 20 5.80 -13.76 -17.00
N ARG A 21 5.69 -13.51 -18.29
CA ARG A 21 5.49 -12.15 -18.80
C ARG A 21 4.19 -11.64 -18.21
N VAL A 22 4.30 -10.65 -17.33
CA VAL A 22 3.13 -9.94 -16.83
C VAL A 22 2.54 -9.21 -18.05
N PRO A 23 1.25 -9.37 -18.36
CA PRO A 23 0.63 -8.63 -19.47
C PRO A 23 0.87 -7.12 -19.27
N PRO A 24 1.06 -6.36 -20.35
CA PRO A 24 1.27 -4.92 -20.26
C PRO A 24 0.06 -4.30 -19.55
N ARG A 25 0.30 -3.70 -18.37
CA ARG A 25 -0.72 -2.92 -17.69
C ARG A 25 -0.92 -1.64 -18.50
N PHE A 26 -2.12 -1.40 -18.98
CA PHE A 26 -2.50 -0.10 -19.49
C PHE A 26 -2.39 0.90 -18.32
N ARG A 27 -1.40 1.77 -18.38
CA ARG A 27 -1.27 2.86 -17.43
C ARG A 27 -2.42 3.84 -17.69
N GLN A 28 -3.43 3.81 -16.85
CA GLN A 28 -4.37 4.93 -16.80
C GLN A 28 -3.63 6.12 -16.17
N VAL A 29 -3.63 7.24 -16.88
CA VAL A 29 -3.09 8.49 -16.34
C VAL A 29 -3.99 8.89 -15.17
N LEU A 30 -3.43 8.89 -13.96
CA LEU A 30 -4.14 9.36 -12.79
C LEU A 30 -4.35 10.87 -12.94
N ARG A 31 -5.59 11.30 -13.03
CA ARG A 31 -5.94 12.71 -12.95
C ARG A 31 -5.58 13.21 -11.55
N ALA A 32 -4.76 14.26 -11.47
CA ALA A 32 -4.52 14.96 -10.23
C ALA A 32 -5.84 15.64 -9.78
N PRO A 33 -6.30 15.43 -8.54
CA PRO A 33 -7.45 16.15 -8.01
C PRO A 33 -7.13 17.64 -7.90
N THR A 34 -8.15 18.48 -8.08
CA THR A 34 -8.01 19.93 -8.03
C THR A 34 -8.83 20.59 -6.92
N ARG A 35 -9.69 19.80 -6.28
CA ARG A 35 -10.60 20.27 -5.21
C ARG A 35 -10.30 19.55 -3.91
N LEU A 36 -10.59 20.23 -2.80
CA LEU A 36 -10.58 19.65 -1.46
C LEU A 36 -11.56 18.48 -1.38
N ASN A 37 -11.20 17.47 -0.60
CA ASN A 37 -12.03 16.27 -0.38
C ASN A 37 -12.41 15.50 -1.67
N GLU A 38 -11.72 15.74 -2.79
CA GLU A 38 -11.93 14.95 -4.00
C GLU A 38 -11.31 13.57 -3.86
N VAL A 39 -10.04 13.51 -3.41
CA VAL A 39 -9.30 12.26 -3.24
C VAL A 39 -8.47 12.30 -1.97
N TRP A 40 -8.71 11.36 -1.05
CA TRP A 40 -7.79 11.11 0.04
C TRP A 40 -6.87 9.94 -0.30
N ALA A 41 -5.57 10.15 -0.20
CA ALA A 41 -4.56 9.11 -0.31
C ALA A 41 -4.22 8.55 1.07
N ILE A 42 -4.15 7.23 1.15
CA ILE A 42 -3.83 6.51 2.38
C ILE A 42 -2.62 5.63 2.11
N ASP A 43 -1.61 5.75 2.96
CA ASP A 43 -0.38 4.98 2.87
C ASP A 43 0.11 4.51 4.24
N PHE A 44 0.79 3.36 4.25
CA PHE A 44 1.45 2.80 5.42
C PHE A 44 2.95 2.94 5.32
N MET A 45 3.55 3.57 6.31
CA MET A 45 5.00 3.54 6.49
C MET A 45 5.39 2.61 7.64
N HIS A 46 6.58 2.03 7.53
CA HIS A 46 7.14 1.14 8.55
C HIS A 46 8.51 1.67 8.95
N ASP A 47 8.75 1.72 10.24
CA ASP A 47 10.03 2.16 10.79
C ASP A 47 10.32 1.45 12.11
N ALA A 48 11.48 1.70 12.69
CA ALA A 48 11.90 1.13 13.96
C ALA A 48 12.52 2.19 14.86
N LEU A 49 12.19 2.15 16.14
CA LEU A 49 12.83 2.96 17.16
C LEU A 49 14.29 2.54 17.33
N TYR A 50 15.11 3.42 17.89
CA TYR A 50 16.53 3.17 18.18
C TYR A 50 16.77 1.86 18.95
N GLY A 51 15.86 1.46 19.83
CA GLY A 51 15.86 0.18 20.54
C GLY A 51 15.40 -1.02 19.72
N GLY A 52 15.22 -0.90 18.40
CA GLY A 52 14.83 -2.00 17.50
C GLY A 52 13.34 -2.33 17.50
N ARG A 53 12.52 -1.66 18.31
CA ARG A 53 11.06 -1.87 18.33
C ARG A 53 10.43 -1.29 17.07
N ARG A 54 9.81 -2.15 16.27
CA ARG A 54 9.12 -1.75 15.03
C ARG A 54 7.80 -1.05 15.31
N PHE A 55 7.48 -0.07 14.50
CA PHE A 55 6.18 0.60 14.49
C PHE A 55 5.74 0.88 13.04
N ARG A 56 4.48 1.23 12.89
CA ARG A 56 3.87 1.61 11.62
C ARG A 56 3.17 2.94 11.79
N THR A 57 3.09 3.71 10.72
CA THR A 57 2.24 4.88 10.63
C THR A 57 1.21 4.67 9.52
N LEU A 58 -0.02 5.09 9.78
CA LEU A 58 -1.06 5.27 8.79
C LEU A 58 -1.11 6.77 8.50
N ASN A 59 -0.82 7.14 7.27
CA ASN A 59 -0.83 8.52 6.82
C ASN A 59 -2.06 8.71 5.93
N VAL A 60 -2.83 9.76 6.19
CA VAL A 60 -3.98 10.16 5.37
C VAL A 60 -3.73 11.57 4.88
N LEU A 61 -3.79 11.75 3.56
CA LEU A 61 -3.47 13.00 2.86
C LEU A 61 -4.62 13.36 1.93
N ASP A 62 -5.04 14.62 1.92
CA ASP A 62 -5.86 15.18 0.84
C ASP A 62 -4.95 15.52 -0.36
N GLU A 63 -5.17 14.87 -1.50
CA GLU A 63 -4.37 15.12 -2.69
C GLU A 63 -4.70 16.45 -3.38
N GLY A 64 -5.87 17.05 -3.12
CA GLY A 64 -6.29 18.30 -3.73
C GLY A 64 -5.43 19.49 -3.31
N ASN A 65 -5.17 19.61 -2.01
CA ASN A 65 -4.33 20.66 -1.43
C ASN A 65 -3.01 20.15 -0.84
N ARG A 66 -2.78 18.81 -0.86
CA ARG A 66 -1.62 18.13 -0.25
C ARG A 66 -1.52 18.30 1.27
N GLU A 67 -2.65 18.46 1.92
CA GLU A 67 -2.73 18.58 3.36
C GLU A 67 -2.69 17.19 4.02
N GLY A 68 -1.86 17.04 5.06
CA GLY A 68 -1.84 15.86 5.91
C GLY A 68 -3.01 15.90 6.89
N LEU A 69 -4.02 15.05 6.67
CA LEU A 69 -5.23 15.02 7.50
C LEU A 69 -5.03 14.25 8.81
N ALA A 70 -4.24 13.17 8.77
CA ALA A 70 -3.93 12.39 9.96
C ALA A 70 -2.64 11.59 9.81
N ILE A 71 -1.96 11.40 10.93
CA ILE A 71 -0.87 10.43 11.10
C ILE A 71 -1.18 9.61 12.35
N GLU A 72 -1.57 8.37 12.16
CA GLU A 72 -1.82 7.44 13.26
C GLU A 72 -0.63 6.52 13.45
N VAL A 73 -0.10 6.41 14.67
CA VAL A 73 1.10 5.62 14.98
C VAL A 73 0.74 4.43 15.85
N GLY A 74 1.29 3.27 15.52
CA GLY A 74 1.09 2.07 16.32
C GLY A 74 2.03 0.93 15.94
N THR A 75 2.18 -0.04 16.82
CA THR A 75 2.91 -1.28 16.53
C THR A 75 2.12 -2.19 15.59
N SER A 76 0.78 -2.08 15.63
CA SER A 76 -0.16 -2.74 14.73
C SER A 76 -1.32 -1.79 14.46
N ILE A 77 -1.74 -1.71 13.19
CA ILE A 77 -2.88 -0.89 12.76
C ILE A 77 -3.79 -1.78 11.93
N PRO A 78 -4.72 -2.51 12.57
CA PRO A 78 -5.68 -3.36 11.86
C PRO A 78 -6.73 -2.52 11.13
N ALA A 79 -7.49 -3.14 10.19
CA ALA A 79 -8.52 -2.47 9.40
C ALA A 79 -9.57 -1.71 10.25
N THR A 80 -9.94 -2.25 11.41
CA THR A 80 -10.87 -1.60 12.34
C THR A 80 -10.33 -0.27 12.87
N ARG A 81 -9.01 -0.15 13.07
CA ARG A 81 -8.37 1.09 13.49
C ARG A 81 -8.31 2.09 12.33
N VAL A 82 -8.05 1.61 11.11
CA VAL A 82 -8.13 2.45 9.89
C VAL A 82 -9.53 3.05 9.75
N ILE A 83 -10.58 2.23 9.83
CA ILE A 83 -11.97 2.65 9.75
C ILE A 83 -12.28 3.72 10.81
N ARG A 84 -11.82 3.52 12.04
CA ARG A 84 -12.02 4.50 13.12
C ARG A 84 -11.39 5.84 12.77
N VAL A 85 -10.14 5.86 12.29
CA VAL A 85 -9.45 7.10 11.90
C VAL A 85 -10.19 7.79 10.76
N LEU A 86 -10.57 7.05 9.72
CA LEU A 86 -11.31 7.60 8.59
C LEU A 86 -12.67 8.15 9.00
N SER A 87 -13.40 7.47 9.89
CA SER A 87 -14.67 7.95 10.42
C SER A 87 -14.53 9.26 11.20
N GLN A 88 -13.46 9.41 11.98
CA GLN A 88 -13.14 10.66 12.67
C GLN A 88 -12.83 11.79 11.69
N LEU A 89 -12.06 11.50 10.63
CA LEU A 89 -11.73 12.49 9.61
C LEU A 89 -12.96 12.93 8.83
N ILE A 90 -13.85 12.00 8.47
CA ILE A 90 -15.13 12.33 7.81
C ILE A 90 -16.00 13.26 8.66
N ALA A 91 -15.98 13.08 9.97
CA ALA A 91 -16.71 13.95 10.88
C ALA A 91 -16.13 15.38 10.95
N LEU A 92 -14.84 15.56 10.64
CA LEU A 92 -14.14 16.85 10.70
C LEU A 92 -14.08 17.57 9.34
N TYR A 93 -13.85 16.81 8.25
CA TYR A 93 -13.50 17.34 6.93
C TYR A 93 -14.51 17.00 5.84
N GLU A 94 -15.62 16.34 6.17
CA GLU A 94 -16.57 15.76 5.23
C GLU A 94 -16.04 14.49 4.53
N ARG A 95 -16.93 13.83 3.79
CA ARG A 95 -16.58 12.57 3.12
C ARG A 95 -15.87 12.84 1.79
N PRO A 96 -14.71 12.22 1.52
CA PRO A 96 -14.05 12.32 0.23
C PRO A 96 -14.87 11.61 -0.87
N GLU A 97 -14.76 12.08 -2.10
CA GLU A 97 -15.38 11.42 -3.25
C GLU A 97 -14.72 10.06 -3.54
N ARG A 98 -13.43 9.95 -3.28
CA ARG A 98 -12.63 8.73 -3.55
C ARG A 98 -11.54 8.53 -2.50
N LEU A 99 -11.25 7.26 -2.21
CA LEU A 99 -10.07 6.86 -1.46
C LEU A 99 -9.06 6.21 -2.39
N ARG A 100 -7.81 6.65 -2.33
CA ARG A 100 -6.68 6.01 -3.00
C ARG A 100 -5.90 5.21 -1.98
N LEU A 101 -5.83 3.92 -2.20
CA LEU A 101 -5.19 2.95 -1.32
C LEU A 101 -4.11 2.21 -2.10
N ASP A 102 -3.08 1.75 -1.42
CA ASP A 102 -2.20 0.71 -1.94
C ASP A 102 -2.86 -0.68 -1.78
N ASN A 103 -2.21 -1.73 -2.28
CA ASN A 103 -2.72 -3.10 -2.18
C ASN A 103 -2.30 -3.79 -0.85
N GLY A 104 -2.13 -3.04 0.23
CA GLY A 104 -1.84 -3.60 1.54
C GLY A 104 -2.98 -4.50 2.05
N PRO A 105 -2.69 -5.59 2.76
CA PRO A 105 -3.71 -6.54 3.22
C PRO A 105 -4.74 -5.89 4.16
N GLU A 106 -4.35 -4.89 4.93
CA GLU A 106 -5.23 -4.14 5.82
C GLU A 106 -6.22 -3.27 5.05
N LEU A 107 -5.78 -2.73 3.90
CA LEU A 107 -6.57 -1.83 3.04
C LEU A 107 -7.43 -2.59 2.03
N THR A 108 -7.12 -3.86 1.76
CA THR A 108 -7.93 -4.76 0.92
C THR A 108 -8.84 -5.67 1.74
N SER A 109 -8.96 -5.43 3.05
CA SER A 109 -9.80 -6.23 3.94
C SER A 109 -11.28 -6.07 3.62
N GLN A 110 -12.04 -7.16 3.83
CA GLN A 110 -13.50 -7.15 3.65
C GLN A 110 -14.16 -6.04 4.51
N ALA A 111 -13.70 -5.87 5.76
CA ALA A 111 -14.22 -4.86 6.67
C ALA A 111 -14.10 -3.43 6.13
N LEU A 112 -12.98 -3.09 5.48
CA LEU A 112 -12.82 -1.76 4.87
C LEU A 112 -13.67 -1.63 3.62
N THR A 113 -13.77 -2.68 2.81
CA THR A 113 -14.61 -2.70 1.60
C THR A 113 -16.10 -2.52 1.92
N GLU A 114 -16.58 -3.14 3.01
CA GLU A 114 -17.95 -3.00 3.47
C GLU A 114 -18.25 -1.61 4.10
N TRP A 115 -17.21 -0.97 4.64
CA TRP A 115 -17.33 0.36 5.22
C TRP A 115 -17.36 1.47 4.15
N CYS A 116 -16.67 1.32 3.00
CA CYS A 116 -16.63 2.29 1.90
C CYS A 116 -17.98 2.44 1.19
#